data_95538277ff7bc1e342e826bec1f7e9e0
#
_entry.id   95538277ff7bc1e342e826bec1f7e9e0
#
_cell.length_a   1.000
_cell.length_b   1.000
_cell.length_c   1.000
_cell.angle_alpha   90.00
_cell.angle_beta   90.00
_cell.angle_gamma   90.00
#
_symmetry.space_group_name_H-M   'P 1'
#
loop_
_entity.id
_entity.type
_entity.pdbx_description
1 polymer ?
#
loop_
_entity_poly.entity_id
_entity_poly.type
_entity_poly.pdbx_seq_one_letter_code
_entity_poly.pdbx_strand_id
1 'polypeptide(L)'
;MRIVIGTDHAGFFLKKELSAHIRKLGYQVVDVGAHGTDTVDYPDYAELLGRTLIDGLAERGVLICGSGVGASVAANKMPGIRAGLCHDTFSAHQGVEHDDMNVLVLGGRVIGPELARELVTAYLGATFSGEERHQRRLKKVSALEERMHKPRLITPDRYDAVLLDMDGVITDTASLHATCWKTTFDEYLQQWATRNAVPFRPFDIAVDYKLYVDGKPRYDGVRDFLKSRGIDLPEGAENDPPTTQTVCGLGNRKNDLVNEVLATSGVDAYPGSVAFIKYLRRMGIKTAVVTSSQNCQAVLRAAKIDDLFDARVDGRVLIEHGLAGKPAPDSFLKAAEMLDVIPQRSVVIEDAIAGVEAGAAGGFGLVIGVDRKGNAQELKASGADIVVTDLGQLINGFFNRRFDPAA
;
A
#
# COMPACT_ATOMS: atom_id res chain seq x y z
N MET A 1 22.01 -9.67 35.80
CA MET A 1 20.85 -9.07 35.05
C MET A 1 20.48 -7.77 35.73
N ARG A 2 20.22 -6.71 34.95
CA ARG A 2 19.73 -5.39 35.39
C ARG A 2 18.23 -5.36 35.15
N ILE A 3 17.48 -4.93 36.17
CA ILE A 3 16.03 -4.81 36.12
C ILE A 3 15.66 -3.33 36.22
N VAL A 4 14.95 -2.82 35.19
CA VAL A 4 14.38 -1.48 35.27
C VAL A 4 13.04 -1.55 36.01
N ILE A 5 12.81 -0.64 36.95
CA ILE A 5 11.54 -0.50 37.66
C ILE A 5 11.01 0.92 37.49
N GLY A 6 9.74 1.03 37.10
CA GLY A 6 9.03 2.28 36.90
C GLY A 6 7.66 2.28 37.53
N THR A 7 7.17 3.46 37.94
CA THR A 7 5.81 3.64 38.48
C THR A 7 5.32 5.06 38.27
N ASP A 8 4.00 5.26 38.27
CA ASP A 8 3.37 6.54 38.54
C ASP A 8 3.26 6.77 40.08
N HIS A 9 2.62 7.85 40.51
CA HIS A 9 2.40 8.19 41.90
C HIS A 9 1.64 7.10 42.68
N ALA A 10 0.74 6.34 42.04
CA ALA A 10 -0.11 5.36 42.68
C ALA A 10 0.63 4.08 43.08
N GLY A 11 1.75 3.75 42.43
CA GLY A 11 2.57 2.58 42.78
C GLY A 11 3.84 2.91 43.56
N PHE A 12 4.05 4.16 43.97
CA PHE A 12 5.30 4.61 44.58
C PHE A 12 5.77 3.78 45.80
N PHE A 13 4.88 3.47 46.73
CA PHE A 13 5.24 2.68 47.90
C PHE A 13 5.58 1.24 47.52
N LEU A 14 4.77 0.62 46.67
CA LEU A 14 5.02 -0.75 46.21
C LEU A 14 6.34 -0.83 45.40
N LYS A 15 6.69 0.19 44.60
CA LYS A 15 7.98 0.27 43.93
C LYS A 15 9.16 0.20 44.87
N LYS A 16 9.12 0.92 46.02
CA LYS A 16 10.18 0.89 47.02
C LYS A 16 10.39 -0.52 47.58
N GLU A 17 9.29 -1.20 47.92
CA GLU A 17 9.34 -2.56 48.42
C GLU A 17 9.89 -3.55 47.43
N LEU A 18 9.38 -3.49 46.17
CA LEU A 18 9.83 -4.36 45.09
C LEU A 18 11.27 -4.08 44.69
N SER A 19 11.74 -2.83 44.69
CA SER A 19 13.14 -2.49 44.45
C SER A 19 14.07 -3.15 45.48
N ALA A 20 13.67 -3.16 46.75
CA ALA A 20 14.44 -3.86 47.81
C ALA A 20 14.40 -5.38 47.60
N HIS A 21 13.25 -5.94 47.25
CA HIS A 21 13.09 -7.36 46.97
C HIS A 21 13.94 -7.83 45.78
N ILE A 22 13.92 -7.10 44.65
CA ILE A 22 14.72 -7.39 43.45
C ILE A 22 16.23 -7.39 43.79
N ARG A 23 16.69 -6.41 44.58
CA ARG A 23 18.09 -6.41 45.06
C ARG A 23 18.43 -7.61 45.93
N LYS A 24 17.49 -8.02 46.82
CA LYS A 24 17.65 -9.22 47.64
C LYS A 24 17.74 -10.52 46.84
N LEU A 25 17.09 -10.55 45.68
CA LEU A 25 17.20 -11.67 44.71
C LEU A 25 18.53 -11.66 43.94
N GLY A 26 19.43 -10.68 44.18
CA GLY A 26 20.75 -10.59 43.54
C GLY A 26 20.77 -9.81 42.22
N TYR A 27 19.71 -9.10 41.85
CA TYR A 27 19.65 -8.29 40.64
C TYR A 27 20.00 -6.82 40.88
N GLN A 28 20.55 -6.16 39.88
CA GLN A 28 20.74 -4.70 39.89
C GLN A 28 19.44 -4.00 39.51
N VAL A 29 19.12 -2.87 40.15
CA VAL A 29 17.89 -2.12 39.89
C VAL A 29 18.20 -0.77 39.31
N VAL A 30 17.61 -0.49 38.13
CA VAL A 30 17.57 0.83 37.49
C VAL A 30 16.18 1.42 37.80
N ASP A 31 16.11 2.45 38.62
CA ASP A 31 14.85 3.07 39.05
C ASP A 31 14.57 4.30 38.15
N VAL A 32 13.53 4.21 37.31
CA VAL A 32 13.08 5.26 36.38
C VAL A 32 11.70 5.81 36.76
N GLY A 33 11.10 5.36 37.84
CA GLY A 33 9.74 5.72 38.23
C GLY A 33 9.59 7.02 38.96
N ALA A 34 8.35 7.40 39.30
CA ALA A 34 8.10 8.55 40.15
C ALA A 34 8.85 8.43 41.49
N HIS A 35 9.45 9.52 41.93
CA HIS A 35 10.22 9.59 43.17
C HIS A 35 9.41 10.19 44.33
N GLY A 36 8.10 10.39 44.14
CA GLY A 36 7.15 10.92 45.10
C GLY A 36 5.73 10.45 44.85
N THR A 37 4.80 11.01 45.64
CA THR A 37 3.36 10.73 45.57
C THR A 37 2.57 11.80 44.84
N ASP A 38 3.24 12.82 44.29
CA ASP A 38 2.60 13.85 43.48
C ASP A 38 2.05 13.25 42.18
N THR A 39 0.89 13.73 41.77
CA THR A 39 0.21 13.21 40.59
C THR A 39 1.07 13.39 39.34
N VAL A 40 1.32 12.31 38.61
CA VAL A 40 2.09 12.24 37.39
C VAL A 40 1.40 11.28 36.40
N ASP A 41 1.70 11.42 35.12
CA ASP A 41 1.10 10.62 34.07
C ASP A 41 1.85 9.30 33.84
N TYR A 42 1.15 8.18 33.95
CA TYR A 42 1.72 6.84 33.77
C TYR A 42 2.37 6.57 32.42
N PRO A 43 1.92 7.17 31.28
CA PRO A 43 2.56 6.92 29.98
C PRO A 43 4.01 7.36 29.94
N ASP A 44 4.39 8.44 30.62
CA ASP A 44 5.75 8.96 30.65
C ASP A 44 6.71 7.94 31.28
N TYR A 45 6.27 7.28 32.35
CA TYR A 45 7.06 6.25 33.05
C TYR A 45 7.08 4.92 32.28
N ALA A 46 6.01 4.60 31.55
CA ALA A 46 5.99 3.47 30.64
C ALA A 46 7.01 3.69 29.50
N GLU A 47 7.08 4.92 28.96
CA GLU A 47 8.06 5.28 27.92
C GLU A 47 9.49 5.23 28.46
N LEU A 48 9.78 5.82 29.62
CA LEU A 48 11.12 5.79 30.24
C LEU A 48 11.60 4.36 30.48
N LEU A 49 10.72 3.50 31.00
CA LEU A 49 11.04 2.09 31.23
C LEU A 49 11.28 1.36 29.90
N GLY A 50 10.42 1.55 28.90
CA GLY A 50 10.55 0.93 27.58
C GLY A 50 11.83 1.35 26.87
N ARG A 51 12.18 2.64 26.86
CA ARG A 51 13.44 3.13 26.32
C ARG A 51 14.65 2.51 27.00
N THR A 52 14.63 2.41 28.34
CA THR A 52 15.71 1.77 29.13
C THR A 52 15.97 0.33 28.68
N LEU A 53 14.91 -0.41 28.33
CA LEU A 53 15.03 -1.77 27.78
C LEU A 53 15.53 -1.78 26.34
N ILE A 54 14.95 -0.94 25.47
CA ILE A 54 15.31 -0.85 24.04
C ILE A 54 16.78 -0.44 23.87
N ASP A 55 17.26 0.48 24.71
CA ASP A 55 18.65 0.95 24.71
C ASP A 55 19.64 -0.05 25.34
N GLY A 56 19.16 -1.22 25.82
CA GLY A 56 19.98 -2.27 26.42
C GLY A 56 20.56 -1.91 27.79
N LEU A 57 19.99 -0.90 28.45
CA LEU A 57 20.41 -0.48 29.79
C LEU A 57 19.87 -1.39 30.89
N ALA A 58 18.83 -2.19 30.58
CA ALA A 58 18.30 -3.27 31.43
C ALA A 58 17.79 -4.43 30.54
N GLU A 59 17.70 -5.61 31.10
CA GLU A 59 17.26 -6.81 30.41
C GLU A 59 15.77 -7.12 30.60
N ARG A 60 15.19 -6.73 31.75
CA ARG A 60 13.76 -6.89 32.05
C ARG A 60 13.23 -5.69 32.85
N GLY A 61 11.90 -5.48 32.79
CA GLY A 61 11.21 -4.38 33.43
C GLY A 61 10.11 -4.82 34.39
N VAL A 62 9.88 -4.01 35.43
CA VAL A 62 8.71 -4.08 36.34
C VAL A 62 8.06 -2.71 36.31
N LEU A 63 6.82 -2.62 35.82
CA LEU A 63 6.07 -1.37 35.69
C LEU A 63 4.84 -1.42 36.61
N ILE A 64 4.65 -0.40 37.42
CA ILE A 64 3.56 -0.35 38.40
C ILE A 64 2.72 0.90 38.12
N CYS A 65 1.41 0.78 38.20
CA CYS A 65 0.51 1.94 38.27
C CYS A 65 -0.72 1.59 39.14
N GLY A 66 -1.73 2.44 39.18
CA GLY A 66 -2.91 2.19 40.05
C GLY A 66 -3.55 0.81 39.79
N SER A 67 -4.01 0.54 38.57
CA SER A 67 -4.60 -0.75 38.14
C SER A 67 -3.66 -1.64 37.32
N GLY A 68 -2.59 -1.07 36.76
CA GLY A 68 -1.70 -1.73 35.81
C GLY A 68 -2.19 -1.67 34.35
N VAL A 69 -3.50 -1.48 34.11
CA VAL A 69 -4.10 -1.54 32.78
C VAL A 69 -3.53 -0.47 31.85
N GLY A 70 -3.60 0.81 32.24
CA GLY A 70 -3.11 1.91 31.41
C GLY A 70 -1.61 1.80 31.11
N ALA A 71 -0.80 1.43 32.12
CA ALA A 71 0.64 1.24 31.95
C ALA A 71 0.97 0.08 30.99
N SER A 72 0.22 -1.02 31.04
CA SER A 72 0.36 -2.13 30.09
C SER A 72 0.04 -1.69 28.66
N VAL A 73 -1.07 -0.94 28.48
CA VAL A 73 -1.45 -0.39 27.17
C VAL A 73 -0.36 0.53 26.61
N ALA A 74 0.19 1.44 27.43
CA ALA A 74 1.22 2.38 27.01
C ALA A 74 2.54 1.65 26.64
N ALA A 75 3.01 0.75 27.50
CA ALA A 75 4.24 0.01 27.27
C ALA A 75 4.22 -0.81 25.96
N ASN A 76 3.11 -1.46 25.66
CA ASN A 76 2.94 -2.26 24.42
C ASN A 76 2.78 -1.39 23.15
N LYS A 77 2.85 -0.05 23.22
CA LYS A 77 2.95 0.83 22.05
C LYS A 77 4.37 0.96 21.52
N MET A 78 5.37 0.50 22.30
CA MET A 78 6.77 0.60 21.91
C MET A 78 7.25 -0.72 21.27
N PRO A 79 7.87 -0.68 20.09
CA PRO A 79 8.41 -1.86 19.44
C PRO A 79 9.41 -2.61 20.33
N GLY A 80 9.30 -3.93 20.37
CA GLY A 80 10.16 -4.77 21.18
C GLY A 80 9.74 -4.89 22.67
N ILE A 81 8.74 -4.14 23.13
CA ILE A 81 8.18 -4.27 24.47
C ILE A 81 7.01 -5.25 24.46
N ARG A 82 7.10 -6.27 25.29
CA ARG A 82 6.07 -7.28 25.54
C ARG A 82 5.70 -7.22 27.01
N ALA A 83 4.71 -6.35 27.31
CA ALA A 83 4.27 -6.04 28.67
C ALA A 83 3.02 -6.85 29.03
N GLY A 84 3.10 -7.68 30.04
CA GLY A 84 1.98 -8.46 30.59
C GLY A 84 1.50 -7.93 31.94
N LEU A 85 0.20 -7.63 32.03
CA LEU A 85 -0.46 -7.35 33.29
C LEU A 85 -0.77 -8.69 34.00
N CYS A 86 -0.08 -9.02 35.07
CA CYS A 86 -0.26 -10.29 35.77
C CYS A 86 -0.65 -10.07 37.24
N HIS A 87 -1.62 -10.86 37.71
CA HIS A 87 -2.08 -10.88 39.11
C HIS A 87 -1.97 -12.27 39.74
N ASP A 88 -1.34 -13.22 39.05
CA ASP A 88 -1.06 -14.58 39.50
C ASP A 88 0.33 -15.03 39.04
N THR A 89 0.95 -15.94 39.77
CA THR A 89 2.32 -16.41 39.55
C THR A 89 2.43 -17.28 38.30
N PHE A 90 1.37 -17.99 37.90
CA PHE A 90 1.36 -18.77 36.66
C PHE A 90 1.49 -17.87 35.44
N SER A 91 0.64 -16.84 35.34
CA SER A 91 0.71 -15.90 34.22
C SER A 91 2.02 -15.13 34.16
N ALA A 92 2.57 -14.74 35.31
CA ALA A 92 3.85 -14.03 35.40
C ALA A 92 5.03 -14.90 34.91
N HIS A 93 5.04 -16.20 35.23
CA HIS A 93 6.04 -17.16 34.78
C HIS A 93 5.83 -17.53 33.30
N GLN A 94 4.62 -17.98 32.98
CA GLN A 94 4.28 -18.45 31.63
C GLN A 94 4.46 -17.37 30.54
N GLY A 95 4.14 -16.11 30.84
CA GLY A 95 4.32 -15.00 29.91
C GLY A 95 5.78 -14.85 29.46
N VAL A 96 6.74 -15.12 30.32
CA VAL A 96 8.16 -15.18 29.95
C VAL A 96 8.46 -16.45 29.16
N GLU A 97 8.03 -17.60 29.66
CA GLU A 97 8.35 -18.90 29.09
C GLU A 97 7.82 -19.09 27.67
N HIS A 98 6.60 -18.59 27.38
CA HIS A 98 5.92 -18.80 26.10
C HIS A 98 6.00 -17.61 25.15
N ASP A 99 5.97 -16.38 25.66
CA ASP A 99 5.82 -15.16 24.88
C ASP A 99 7.02 -14.20 25.00
N ASP A 100 8.08 -14.65 25.70
CA ASP A 100 9.29 -13.86 25.96
C ASP A 100 8.93 -12.46 26.51
N MET A 101 7.99 -12.43 27.46
CA MET A 101 7.54 -11.21 28.14
C MET A 101 8.73 -10.54 28.83
N ASN A 102 8.99 -9.28 28.49
CA ASN A 102 10.13 -8.53 29.02
C ASN A 102 9.73 -7.40 30.00
N VAL A 103 8.43 -7.15 30.21
CA VAL A 103 7.90 -6.22 31.20
C VAL A 103 6.74 -6.87 31.95
N LEU A 104 6.91 -7.03 33.28
CA LEU A 104 5.83 -7.37 34.20
C LEU A 104 5.11 -6.09 34.60
N VAL A 105 3.79 -6.03 34.41
CA VAL A 105 2.98 -4.88 34.85
C VAL A 105 2.13 -5.28 36.06
N LEU A 106 2.08 -4.42 37.05
CA LEU A 106 1.37 -4.66 38.31
C LEU A 106 0.41 -3.50 38.68
N GLY A 107 -0.72 -3.84 39.29
CA GLY A 107 -1.68 -2.87 39.80
C GLY A 107 -1.43 -2.61 41.30
N GLY A 108 -0.79 -1.50 41.65
CA GLY A 108 -0.44 -1.18 43.04
C GLY A 108 -1.63 -0.95 43.98
N ARG A 109 -2.84 -0.79 43.43
CA ARG A 109 -4.11 -0.71 44.20
C ARG A 109 -4.92 -2.00 44.09
N VAL A 110 -4.42 -3.01 43.37
CA VAL A 110 -5.14 -4.26 43.09
C VAL A 110 -4.58 -5.42 43.88
N ILE A 111 -3.24 -5.47 44.01
CA ILE A 111 -2.54 -6.55 44.71
C ILE A 111 -1.78 -6.04 45.95
N GLY A 112 -1.66 -6.92 46.96
CA GLY A 112 -0.85 -6.63 48.15
C GLY A 112 0.65 -6.86 47.91
N PRO A 113 1.52 -6.33 48.78
CA PRO A 113 2.97 -6.43 48.61
C PRO A 113 3.50 -7.87 48.60
N GLU A 114 2.91 -8.80 49.37
CA GLU A 114 3.35 -10.20 49.39
C GLU A 114 3.15 -10.86 48.02
N LEU A 115 1.94 -10.75 47.46
CA LEU A 115 1.66 -11.28 46.14
C LEU A 115 2.56 -10.62 45.07
N ALA A 116 2.77 -9.31 45.19
CA ALA A 116 3.65 -8.59 44.23
C ALA A 116 5.10 -9.13 44.29
N ARG A 117 5.62 -9.49 45.47
CA ARG A 117 6.95 -10.12 45.60
C ARG A 117 6.99 -11.51 44.94
N GLU A 118 5.95 -12.32 45.16
CA GLU A 118 5.83 -13.64 44.53
C GLU A 118 5.78 -13.53 43.00
N LEU A 119 4.99 -12.59 42.48
CA LEU A 119 4.88 -12.32 41.03
C LEU A 119 6.22 -11.92 40.40
N VAL A 120 6.94 -10.98 41.07
CA VAL A 120 8.27 -10.56 40.60
C VAL A 120 9.26 -11.73 40.68
N THR A 121 9.21 -12.56 41.70
CA THR A 121 10.08 -13.74 41.82
C THR A 121 9.80 -14.76 40.69
N ALA A 122 8.53 -15.06 40.43
CA ALA A 122 8.13 -15.97 39.38
C ALA A 122 8.55 -15.45 37.98
N TYR A 123 8.33 -14.16 37.73
CA TYR A 123 8.69 -13.48 36.47
C TYR A 123 10.21 -13.46 36.25
N LEU A 124 11.00 -13.09 37.25
CA LEU A 124 12.47 -12.98 37.12
C LEU A 124 13.16 -14.35 37.07
N GLY A 125 12.55 -15.37 37.67
CA GLY A 125 13.05 -16.74 37.66
C GLY A 125 12.74 -17.52 36.39
N ALA A 126 11.79 -17.04 35.55
CA ALA A 126 11.40 -17.70 34.29
C ALA A 126 12.40 -17.41 33.19
N THR A 127 12.48 -18.32 32.21
CA THR A 127 13.28 -18.18 30.96
C THR A 127 12.44 -18.56 29.78
N PHE A 128 12.68 -17.91 28.62
CA PHE A 128 11.98 -18.25 27.39
C PHE A 128 12.33 -19.70 26.99
N SER A 129 11.30 -20.49 26.70
CA SER A 129 11.47 -21.93 26.44
C SER A 129 12.23 -22.23 25.15
N GLY A 130 12.19 -21.33 24.16
CA GLY A 130 12.78 -21.53 22.85
C GLY A 130 12.12 -22.64 22.02
N GLU A 131 10.99 -23.21 22.46
CA GLU A 131 10.26 -24.20 21.66
C GLU A 131 9.81 -23.62 20.31
N GLU A 132 9.82 -24.43 19.26
CA GLU A 132 9.48 -24.02 17.89
C GLU A 132 8.11 -23.33 17.80
N ARG A 133 7.11 -23.85 18.50
CA ARG A 133 5.76 -23.25 18.54
C ARG A 133 5.75 -21.84 19.14
N HIS A 134 6.57 -21.59 20.20
CA HIS A 134 6.67 -20.30 20.84
C HIS A 134 7.48 -19.31 19.99
N GLN A 135 8.60 -19.73 19.44
CA GLN A 135 9.39 -18.94 18.48
C GLN A 135 8.54 -18.51 17.26
N ARG A 136 7.73 -19.43 16.68
CA ARG A 136 6.86 -19.12 15.56
C ARG A 136 5.81 -18.06 15.91
N ARG A 137 5.21 -18.13 17.10
CA ARG A 137 4.24 -17.13 17.59
C ARG A 137 4.90 -15.78 17.82
N LEU A 138 6.04 -15.76 18.49
CA LEU A 138 6.81 -14.54 18.75
C LEU A 138 7.24 -13.84 17.45
N LYS A 139 7.73 -14.61 16.46
CA LYS A 139 8.01 -14.07 15.12
C LYS A 139 6.79 -13.40 14.45
N LYS A 140 5.58 -13.94 14.67
CA LYS A 140 4.36 -13.32 14.14
C LYS A 140 4.01 -12.01 14.87
N VAL A 141 4.24 -11.92 16.18
CA VAL A 141 4.06 -10.68 16.97
C VAL A 141 5.05 -9.61 16.48
N SER A 142 6.34 -9.95 16.36
CA SER A 142 7.36 -9.01 15.85
C SER A 142 7.04 -8.55 14.41
N ALA A 143 6.54 -9.46 13.56
CA ALA A 143 6.11 -9.09 12.22
C ALA A 143 4.88 -8.15 12.20
N LEU A 144 4.01 -8.18 13.22
CA LEU A 144 2.94 -7.18 13.40
C LEU A 144 3.52 -5.82 13.75
N GLU A 145 4.47 -5.75 14.69
CA GLU A 145 5.16 -4.51 15.06
C GLU A 145 5.86 -3.88 13.85
N GLU A 146 6.66 -4.65 13.12
CA GLU A 146 7.35 -4.17 11.92
C GLU A 146 6.39 -3.60 10.87
N ARG A 147 5.25 -4.26 10.64
CA ARG A 147 4.25 -3.78 9.68
C ARG A 147 3.61 -2.47 10.10
N MET A 148 3.34 -2.30 11.40
CA MET A 148 2.67 -1.10 11.92
C MET A 148 3.61 0.11 12.04
N HIS A 149 4.94 -0.12 12.17
CA HIS A 149 5.94 0.93 12.33
C HIS A 149 6.70 1.29 11.04
N LYS A 150 6.47 0.55 9.92
CA LYS A 150 7.02 0.97 8.63
C LYS A 150 6.37 2.29 8.19
N PRO A 151 7.17 3.30 7.82
CA PRO A 151 6.61 4.55 7.29
C PRO A 151 5.77 4.22 6.06
N ARG A 152 4.53 4.66 6.06
CA ARG A 152 3.65 4.53 4.90
C ARG A 152 4.22 5.39 3.77
N LEU A 153 4.21 4.83 2.56
CA LEU A 153 4.74 5.53 1.39
C LEU A 153 3.88 6.75 1.02
N ILE A 154 2.56 6.59 1.07
CA ILE A 154 1.58 7.61 0.71
C ILE A 154 0.84 8.03 1.97
N THR A 155 1.05 9.28 2.38
CA THR A 155 0.48 9.90 3.58
C THR A 155 0.03 11.34 3.28
N PRO A 156 -0.95 11.90 4.00
CA PRO A 156 -1.49 13.25 3.74
C PRO A 156 -0.46 14.39 3.94
N ASP A 157 0.56 14.18 4.77
CA ASP A 157 1.67 15.14 4.94
C ASP A 157 2.55 15.23 3.68
N ARG A 158 2.61 14.17 2.87
CA ARG A 158 3.42 14.09 1.65
C ARG A 158 2.64 14.31 0.36
N TYR A 159 1.42 13.77 0.27
CA TYR A 159 0.63 13.76 -0.96
C TYR A 159 -0.82 14.14 -0.71
N ASP A 160 -1.37 14.96 -1.61
CA ASP A 160 -2.75 15.44 -1.57
C ASP A 160 -3.68 14.59 -2.45
N ALA A 161 -3.14 13.97 -3.50
CA ALA A 161 -3.93 13.16 -4.44
C ALA A 161 -3.19 11.94 -4.99
N VAL A 162 -3.98 10.95 -5.42
CA VAL A 162 -3.53 9.79 -6.20
C VAL A 162 -4.34 9.71 -7.49
N LEU A 163 -3.64 9.71 -8.62
CA LEU A 163 -4.17 9.66 -9.96
C LEU A 163 -3.94 8.25 -10.52
N LEU A 164 -5.00 7.49 -10.75
CA LEU A 164 -4.92 6.09 -11.11
C LEU A 164 -5.36 5.90 -12.58
N ASP A 165 -4.56 5.18 -13.36
CA ASP A 165 -5.10 4.61 -14.59
C ASP A 165 -6.22 3.62 -14.29
N MET A 166 -7.05 3.31 -15.29
CA MET A 166 -8.19 2.42 -15.13
C MET A 166 -7.85 0.97 -15.49
N ASP A 167 -7.41 0.78 -16.73
CA ASP A 167 -7.29 -0.54 -17.35
C ASP A 167 -5.99 -1.23 -16.90
N GLY A 168 -6.06 -2.34 -16.14
CA GLY A 168 -4.89 -3.00 -15.54
C GLY A 168 -4.50 -2.47 -14.17
N VAL A 169 -4.95 -1.27 -13.78
CA VAL A 169 -4.70 -0.69 -12.46
C VAL A 169 -5.92 -0.86 -11.54
N ILE A 170 -7.09 -0.38 -11.96
CA ILE A 170 -8.33 -0.43 -11.18
C ILE A 170 -9.17 -1.64 -11.58
N THR A 171 -9.28 -1.88 -12.90
CA THR A 171 -10.13 -2.92 -13.48
C THR A 171 -9.33 -3.91 -14.31
N ASP A 172 -9.79 -5.16 -14.34
CA ASP A 172 -9.18 -6.23 -15.15
C ASP A 172 -9.74 -6.21 -16.60
N THR A 173 -9.53 -5.08 -17.26
CA THR A 173 -9.98 -4.85 -18.63
C THR A 173 -8.87 -4.90 -19.67
N ALA A 174 -7.61 -4.95 -19.26
CA ALA A 174 -6.46 -4.95 -20.17
C ALA A 174 -6.49 -6.17 -21.13
N SER A 175 -6.80 -7.35 -20.63
CA SER A 175 -6.93 -8.59 -21.44
C SER A 175 -8.11 -8.49 -22.43
N LEU A 176 -9.23 -7.91 -22.00
CA LEU A 176 -10.37 -7.63 -22.88
C LEU A 176 -9.97 -6.69 -24.02
N HIS A 177 -9.32 -5.57 -23.69
CA HIS A 177 -8.84 -4.62 -24.67
C HIS A 177 -7.86 -5.25 -25.68
N ALA A 178 -6.91 -6.07 -25.20
CA ALA A 178 -5.95 -6.78 -26.04
C ALA A 178 -6.64 -7.74 -27.01
N THR A 179 -7.64 -8.49 -26.55
CA THR A 179 -8.44 -9.41 -27.37
C THR A 179 -9.25 -8.66 -28.43
N CYS A 180 -9.91 -7.56 -28.07
CA CYS A 180 -10.66 -6.74 -29.02
C CYS A 180 -9.76 -6.12 -30.11
N TRP A 181 -8.56 -5.65 -29.72
CA TRP A 181 -7.56 -5.17 -30.67
C TRP A 181 -7.10 -6.26 -31.63
N LYS A 182 -6.79 -7.46 -31.09
CA LYS A 182 -6.39 -8.59 -31.91
C LYS A 182 -7.46 -8.96 -32.93
N THR A 183 -8.71 -9.07 -32.51
CA THR A 183 -9.83 -9.37 -33.39
C THR A 183 -9.94 -8.32 -34.51
N THR A 184 -9.93 -7.04 -34.15
CA THR A 184 -10.06 -5.93 -35.11
C THR A 184 -8.93 -5.92 -36.11
N PHE A 185 -7.68 -6.03 -35.63
CA PHE A 185 -6.52 -5.96 -36.54
C PHE A 185 -6.36 -7.22 -37.39
N ASP A 186 -6.58 -8.41 -36.84
CA ASP A 186 -6.45 -9.66 -37.62
C ASP A 186 -7.45 -9.72 -38.74
N GLU A 187 -8.69 -9.31 -38.52
CA GLU A 187 -9.70 -9.23 -39.57
C GLU A 187 -9.32 -8.24 -40.68
N TYR A 188 -8.82 -7.06 -40.29
CA TYR A 188 -8.34 -6.07 -41.25
C TYR A 188 -7.11 -6.57 -42.03
N LEU A 189 -6.10 -7.07 -41.32
CA LEU A 189 -4.83 -7.54 -41.89
C LEU A 189 -5.04 -8.73 -42.86
N GLN A 190 -5.98 -9.62 -42.55
CA GLN A 190 -6.30 -10.75 -43.40
C GLN A 190 -6.91 -10.28 -44.76
N GLN A 191 -7.83 -9.31 -44.72
CA GLN A 191 -8.40 -8.71 -45.88
C GLN A 191 -7.35 -7.92 -46.71
N TRP A 192 -6.47 -7.19 -46.00
CA TRP A 192 -5.39 -6.43 -46.64
C TRP A 192 -4.37 -7.35 -47.28
N ALA A 193 -3.94 -8.43 -46.61
CA ALA A 193 -3.02 -9.40 -47.15
C ALA A 193 -3.55 -10.09 -48.43
N THR A 194 -4.84 -10.47 -48.40
CA THR A 194 -5.51 -11.06 -49.59
C THR A 194 -5.53 -10.11 -50.76
N ARG A 195 -5.87 -8.82 -50.55
CA ARG A 195 -5.94 -7.81 -51.61
C ARG A 195 -4.56 -7.48 -52.22
N ASN A 196 -3.51 -7.53 -51.42
CA ASN A 196 -2.16 -7.16 -51.84
C ASN A 196 -1.30 -8.39 -52.22
N ALA A 197 -1.87 -9.60 -52.20
CA ALA A 197 -1.18 -10.86 -52.48
C ALA A 197 0.11 -11.06 -51.63
N VAL A 198 0.06 -10.68 -50.37
CA VAL A 198 1.16 -10.84 -49.40
C VAL A 198 0.77 -11.80 -48.28
N PRO A 199 1.74 -12.43 -47.61
CA PRO A 199 1.44 -13.31 -46.46
C PRO A 199 0.74 -12.58 -45.30
N PHE A 200 -0.28 -13.22 -44.72
CA PHE A 200 -0.94 -12.72 -43.52
C PHE A 200 0.02 -12.76 -42.30
N ARG A 201 0.15 -11.66 -41.62
CA ARG A 201 0.93 -11.53 -40.38
C ARG A 201 0.01 -11.04 -39.27
N PRO A 202 -0.43 -11.93 -38.36
CA PRO A 202 -1.40 -11.56 -37.31
C PRO A 202 -0.85 -10.51 -36.34
N PHE A 203 -1.77 -9.85 -35.63
CA PHE A 203 -1.46 -9.02 -34.48
C PHE A 203 -1.01 -9.90 -33.29
N ASP A 204 0.13 -9.57 -32.70
CA ASP A 204 0.69 -10.27 -31.55
C ASP A 204 0.37 -9.50 -30.27
N ILE A 205 -0.43 -10.11 -29.38
CA ILE A 205 -0.80 -9.50 -28.09
C ILE A 205 0.45 -9.26 -27.23
N ALA A 206 1.43 -10.15 -27.23
CA ALA A 206 2.60 -10.02 -26.37
C ALA A 206 3.57 -8.91 -26.83
N VAL A 207 3.59 -8.62 -28.13
CA VAL A 207 4.53 -7.64 -28.73
C VAL A 207 3.81 -6.41 -29.23
N ASP A 208 2.87 -6.57 -30.20
CA ASP A 208 2.25 -5.42 -30.90
C ASP A 208 1.35 -4.62 -29.96
N TYR A 209 0.57 -5.28 -29.09
CA TYR A 209 -0.29 -4.60 -28.14
C TYR A 209 0.51 -3.66 -27.24
N LYS A 210 1.58 -4.15 -26.66
CA LYS A 210 2.44 -3.42 -25.73
C LYS A 210 3.13 -2.21 -26.38
N LEU A 211 3.60 -2.38 -27.60
CA LEU A 211 4.38 -1.34 -28.27
C LEU A 211 3.53 -0.23 -28.91
N TYR A 212 2.33 -0.59 -29.41
CA TYR A 212 1.61 0.32 -30.28
C TYR A 212 0.26 0.81 -29.75
N VAL A 213 -0.41 0.06 -28.87
CA VAL A 213 -1.80 0.41 -28.48
C VAL A 213 -2.04 0.52 -26.98
N ASP A 214 -1.21 -0.12 -26.15
CA ASP A 214 -1.40 -0.17 -24.70
C ASP A 214 -1.27 1.25 -24.07
N GLY A 215 -2.30 1.67 -23.34
CA GLY A 215 -2.36 2.99 -22.70
C GLY A 215 -2.58 4.20 -23.61
N LYS A 216 -2.61 4.00 -24.95
CA LYS A 216 -2.76 5.10 -25.92
C LYS A 216 -4.23 5.40 -26.27
N PRO A 217 -4.53 6.63 -26.75
CA PRO A 217 -5.80 6.94 -27.39
C PRO A 217 -6.05 5.99 -28.57
N ARG A 218 -7.30 5.60 -28.76
CA ARG A 218 -7.72 4.54 -29.70
C ARG A 218 -7.22 4.78 -31.13
N TYR A 219 -7.34 5.98 -31.67
CA TYR A 219 -6.94 6.28 -33.05
C TYR A 219 -5.42 6.35 -33.22
N ASP A 220 -4.70 6.82 -32.17
CA ASP A 220 -3.24 6.81 -32.14
C ASP A 220 -2.71 5.36 -32.16
N GLY A 221 -3.33 4.47 -31.39
CA GLY A 221 -3.01 3.04 -31.40
C GLY A 221 -3.20 2.40 -32.79
N VAL A 222 -4.29 2.70 -33.47
CA VAL A 222 -4.50 2.22 -34.85
C VAL A 222 -3.40 2.74 -35.77
N ARG A 223 -3.12 4.04 -35.72
CA ARG A 223 -2.12 4.69 -36.58
C ARG A 223 -0.73 4.13 -36.36
N ASP A 224 -0.30 4.02 -35.12
CA ASP A 224 1.03 3.55 -34.76
C ASP A 224 1.23 2.09 -35.15
N PHE A 225 0.24 1.23 -34.90
CA PHE A 225 0.32 -0.18 -35.31
C PHE A 225 0.37 -0.35 -36.84
N LEU A 226 -0.53 0.29 -37.59
CA LEU A 226 -0.54 0.16 -39.04
C LEU A 226 0.72 0.72 -39.68
N LYS A 227 1.25 1.84 -39.17
CA LYS A 227 2.54 2.41 -39.59
C LYS A 227 3.69 1.42 -39.38
N SER A 228 3.69 0.67 -38.28
CA SER A 228 4.69 -0.37 -38.01
C SER A 228 4.66 -1.52 -39.02
N ARG A 229 3.53 -1.71 -39.70
CA ARG A 229 3.32 -2.71 -40.74
C ARG A 229 3.50 -2.13 -42.15
N GLY A 230 3.85 -0.83 -42.29
CA GLY A 230 3.96 -0.14 -43.59
C GLY A 230 2.62 0.05 -44.28
N ILE A 231 1.52 0.13 -43.53
CA ILE A 231 0.17 0.28 -44.02
C ILE A 231 -0.30 1.71 -43.74
N ASP A 232 -0.63 2.45 -44.78
CA ASP A 232 -1.25 3.76 -44.70
C ASP A 232 -2.77 3.63 -44.92
N LEU A 233 -3.53 4.16 -43.96
CA LEU A 233 -4.97 4.34 -44.03
C LEU A 233 -5.33 5.82 -43.97
N PRO A 234 -6.40 6.26 -44.70
CA PRO A 234 -6.99 7.57 -44.47
C PRO A 234 -7.39 7.73 -42.99
N GLU A 235 -7.25 8.92 -42.44
CA GLU A 235 -7.64 9.20 -41.05
C GLU A 235 -9.13 8.93 -40.84
N GLY A 236 -9.96 9.41 -41.73
CA GLY A 236 -11.41 9.35 -41.64
C GLY A 236 -11.98 10.38 -40.67
N ALA A 237 -13.25 10.23 -40.34
CA ALA A 237 -13.96 11.04 -39.37
C ALA A 237 -14.29 10.22 -38.11
N GLU A 238 -14.32 10.84 -36.94
CA GLU A 238 -14.61 10.14 -35.66
C GLU A 238 -15.96 9.39 -35.65
N ASN A 239 -16.91 9.82 -36.52
CA ASN A 239 -18.19 9.17 -36.67
C ASN A 239 -18.23 8.15 -37.84
N ASP A 240 -17.09 7.76 -38.39
CA ASP A 240 -17.05 6.73 -39.44
C ASP A 240 -17.67 5.42 -38.94
N PRO A 241 -18.51 4.77 -39.74
CA PRO A 241 -19.01 3.44 -39.41
C PRO A 241 -17.87 2.44 -39.16
N PRO A 242 -18.07 1.46 -38.29
CA PRO A 242 -17.06 0.43 -37.96
C PRO A 242 -16.60 -0.42 -39.16
N THR A 243 -17.35 -0.37 -40.27
CA THR A 243 -17.03 -1.06 -41.51
C THR A 243 -16.15 -0.24 -42.44
N THR A 244 -15.96 1.05 -42.16
CA THR A 244 -15.15 1.95 -43.02
C THR A 244 -13.67 1.67 -42.82
N GLN A 245 -12.90 1.60 -43.92
CA GLN A 245 -11.47 1.34 -43.87
C GLN A 245 -10.68 2.64 -43.69
N THR A 246 -10.78 3.20 -42.49
CA THR A 246 -10.06 4.38 -42.02
C THR A 246 -9.51 4.10 -40.65
N VAL A 247 -8.58 4.94 -40.17
CA VAL A 247 -8.08 4.87 -38.81
C VAL A 247 -9.23 4.95 -37.80
N CYS A 248 -10.15 5.91 -38.01
CA CYS A 248 -11.32 6.10 -37.14
C CYS A 248 -12.30 4.91 -37.24
N GLY A 249 -12.58 4.38 -38.41
CA GLY A 249 -13.48 3.24 -38.59
C GLY A 249 -12.98 1.97 -37.87
N LEU A 250 -11.68 1.64 -37.98
CA LEU A 250 -11.08 0.52 -37.22
C LEU A 250 -11.11 0.76 -35.72
N GLY A 251 -10.81 1.97 -35.28
CA GLY A 251 -10.91 2.32 -33.86
C GLY A 251 -12.34 2.18 -33.33
N ASN A 252 -13.34 2.56 -34.11
CA ASN A 252 -14.77 2.43 -33.78
C ASN A 252 -15.21 0.96 -33.74
N ARG A 253 -14.75 0.11 -34.67
CA ARG A 253 -14.99 -1.33 -34.63
C ARG A 253 -14.48 -1.96 -33.34
N LYS A 254 -13.24 -1.65 -32.93
CA LYS A 254 -12.69 -2.11 -31.66
C LYS A 254 -13.54 -1.66 -30.49
N ASN A 255 -14.04 -0.42 -30.51
CA ASN A 255 -14.86 0.12 -29.44
C ASN A 255 -16.21 -0.62 -29.30
N ASP A 256 -16.84 -0.95 -30.43
CA ASP A 256 -18.10 -1.69 -30.44
C ASP A 256 -17.92 -3.10 -29.85
N LEU A 257 -16.83 -3.79 -30.20
CA LEU A 257 -16.48 -5.08 -29.59
C LEU A 257 -16.29 -4.97 -28.07
N VAL A 258 -15.61 -3.91 -27.58
CA VAL A 258 -15.47 -3.68 -26.15
C VAL A 258 -16.82 -3.49 -25.49
N ASN A 259 -17.70 -2.64 -26.07
CA ASN A 259 -19.02 -2.36 -25.51
C ASN A 259 -19.91 -3.62 -25.46
N GLU A 260 -19.83 -4.47 -26.47
CA GLU A 260 -20.55 -5.73 -26.52
C GLU A 260 -20.12 -6.68 -25.36
N VAL A 261 -18.81 -6.82 -25.13
CA VAL A 261 -18.28 -7.66 -24.05
C VAL A 261 -18.62 -7.06 -22.69
N LEU A 262 -18.49 -5.75 -22.49
CA LEU A 262 -18.87 -5.07 -21.24
C LEU A 262 -20.35 -5.29 -20.91
N ALA A 263 -21.23 -5.26 -21.90
CA ALA A 263 -22.67 -5.46 -21.71
C ALA A 263 -23.05 -6.91 -21.35
N THR A 264 -22.26 -7.89 -21.83
CA THR A 264 -22.56 -9.32 -21.64
C THR A 264 -21.84 -9.95 -20.45
N SER A 265 -20.61 -9.56 -20.16
CA SER A 265 -19.74 -10.22 -19.18
C SER A 265 -19.49 -9.41 -17.91
N GLY A 266 -19.81 -8.10 -17.90
CA GLY A 266 -19.48 -7.20 -16.81
C GLY A 266 -17.98 -6.88 -16.74
N VAL A 267 -17.55 -6.28 -15.63
CA VAL A 267 -16.15 -5.91 -15.37
C VAL A 267 -15.81 -6.19 -13.91
N ASP A 268 -14.71 -6.86 -13.68
CA ASP A 268 -14.16 -7.06 -12.35
C ASP A 268 -13.14 -5.97 -12.01
N ALA A 269 -13.29 -5.38 -10.82
CA ALA A 269 -12.26 -4.51 -10.25
C ALA A 269 -11.28 -5.33 -9.41
N TYR A 270 -10.00 -4.98 -9.45
CA TYR A 270 -9.00 -5.63 -8.60
C TYR A 270 -9.29 -5.34 -7.12
N PRO A 271 -9.48 -6.37 -6.27
CA PRO A 271 -9.83 -6.17 -4.86
C PRO A 271 -8.80 -5.33 -4.09
N GLY A 272 -7.51 -5.50 -4.36
CA GLY A 272 -6.43 -4.72 -3.77
C GLY A 272 -6.51 -3.24 -4.16
N SER A 273 -6.89 -2.93 -5.41
CA SER A 273 -7.05 -1.55 -5.88
C SER A 273 -8.25 -0.87 -5.21
N VAL A 274 -9.39 -1.56 -5.13
CA VAL A 274 -10.58 -1.05 -4.43
C VAL A 274 -10.29 -0.81 -2.95
N ALA A 275 -9.60 -1.73 -2.28
CA ALA A 275 -9.21 -1.58 -0.88
C ALA A 275 -8.28 -0.38 -0.69
N PHE A 276 -7.32 -0.19 -1.60
CA PHE A 276 -6.38 0.92 -1.56
C PHE A 276 -7.07 2.27 -1.79
N ILE A 277 -7.96 2.41 -2.77
CA ILE A 277 -8.72 3.64 -3.01
C ILE A 277 -9.57 4.02 -1.78
N LYS A 278 -10.28 3.05 -1.20
CA LYS A 278 -11.04 3.24 0.05
C LYS A 278 -10.14 3.65 1.22
N TYR A 279 -8.91 3.12 1.28
CA TYR A 279 -7.92 3.52 2.27
C TYR A 279 -7.49 4.99 2.07
N LEU A 280 -7.16 5.44 0.85
CA LEU A 280 -6.79 6.82 0.54
C LEU A 280 -7.89 7.80 0.94
N ARG A 281 -9.15 7.50 0.60
CA ARG A 281 -10.31 8.34 0.97
C ARG A 281 -10.47 8.48 2.47
N ARG A 282 -10.26 7.42 3.25
CA ARG A 282 -10.26 7.50 4.74
C ARG A 282 -9.14 8.36 5.29
N MET A 283 -8.03 8.48 4.55
CA MET A 283 -6.91 9.35 4.91
C MET A 283 -7.11 10.81 4.45
N GLY A 284 -8.20 11.13 3.75
CA GLY A 284 -8.46 12.46 3.19
C GLY A 284 -7.62 12.78 1.94
N ILE A 285 -7.01 11.77 1.31
CA ILE A 285 -6.26 11.91 0.06
C ILE A 285 -7.25 11.81 -1.11
N LYS A 286 -7.27 12.82 -1.99
CA LYS A 286 -8.13 12.87 -3.17
C LYS A 286 -7.76 11.79 -4.18
N THR A 287 -8.73 11.31 -4.96
CA THR A 287 -8.53 10.27 -5.96
C THR A 287 -9.11 10.66 -7.31
N ALA A 288 -8.36 10.42 -8.38
CA ALA A 288 -8.89 10.55 -9.73
C ALA A 288 -8.60 9.29 -10.57
N VAL A 289 -9.53 8.96 -11.45
CA VAL A 289 -9.29 8.01 -12.52
C VAL A 289 -8.87 8.75 -13.78
N VAL A 290 -7.80 8.26 -14.45
CA VAL A 290 -7.21 8.88 -15.64
C VAL A 290 -6.98 7.82 -16.71
N THR A 291 -7.80 7.81 -17.77
CA THR A 291 -7.73 6.81 -18.82
C THR A 291 -7.89 7.42 -20.20
N SER A 292 -7.30 6.81 -21.21
CA SER A 292 -7.53 7.15 -22.62
C SER A 292 -8.86 6.61 -23.16
N SER A 293 -9.57 5.79 -22.40
CA SER A 293 -10.84 5.18 -22.82
C SER A 293 -12.00 6.18 -22.72
N GLN A 294 -12.82 6.23 -23.75
CA GLN A 294 -14.09 7.00 -23.71
C GLN A 294 -15.20 6.28 -22.95
N ASN A 295 -14.99 5.01 -22.57
CA ASN A 295 -15.98 4.16 -21.90
C ASN A 295 -15.80 4.15 -20.36
N CYS A 296 -14.94 5.03 -19.80
CA CYS A 296 -14.58 5.05 -18.39
C CYS A 296 -15.80 4.99 -17.45
N GLN A 297 -16.79 5.85 -17.66
CA GLN A 297 -17.98 5.88 -16.82
C GLN A 297 -18.79 4.58 -16.84
N ALA A 298 -18.92 3.97 -18.03
CA ALA A 298 -19.63 2.70 -18.17
C ALA A 298 -18.89 1.55 -17.45
N VAL A 299 -17.57 1.51 -17.58
CA VAL A 299 -16.69 0.53 -16.91
C VAL A 299 -16.78 0.69 -15.39
N LEU A 300 -16.64 1.90 -14.84
CA LEU A 300 -16.70 2.14 -13.40
C LEU A 300 -18.07 1.78 -12.80
N ARG A 301 -19.17 2.05 -13.53
CA ARG A 301 -20.53 1.66 -13.11
C ARG A 301 -20.72 0.13 -13.16
N ALA A 302 -20.24 -0.52 -14.22
CA ALA A 302 -20.32 -1.98 -14.33
C ALA A 302 -19.54 -2.66 -13.19
N ALA A 303 -18.39 -2.09 -12.79
CA ALA A 303 -17.59 -2.53 -11.66
C ALA A 303 -18.11 -2.07 -10.28
N LYS A 304 -19.17 -1.23 -10.22
CA LYS A 304 -19.79 -0.68 -8.98
C LYS A 304 -18.81 0.11 -8.10
N ILE A 305 -17.98 0.94 -8.74
CA ILE A 305 -16.93 1.75 -8.09
C ILE A 305 -16.91 3.21 -8.58
N ASP A 306 -17.94 3.65 -9.27
CA ASP A 306 -18.03 5.00 -9.86
C ASP A 306 -18.09 6.12 -8.80
N ASP A 307 -18.51 5.81 -7.57
CA ASP A 307 -18.57 6.72 -6.43
C ASP A 307 -17.23 6.86 -5.65
N LEU A 308 -16.20 6.12 -6.05
CA LEU A 308 -14.92 6.11 -5.34
C LEU A 308 -13.95 7.24 -5.74
N PHE A 309 -14.26 8.02 -6.77
CA PHE A 309 -13.34 9.01 -7.34
C PHE A 309 -13.88 10.42 -7.23
N ASP A 310 -12.99 11.37 -6.87
CA ASP A 310 -13.29 12.79 -6.75
C ASP A 310 -13.23 13.50 -8.13
N ALA A 311 -12.43 12.96 -9.08
CA ALA A 311 -12.35 13.46 -10.46
C ALA A 311 -12.17 12.31 -11.45
N ARG A 312 -12.49 12.59 -12.73
CA ARG A 312 -12.32 11.68 -13.85
C ARG A 312 -11.81 12.42 -15.07
N VAL A 313 -10.70 11.97 -15.64
CA VAL A 313 -10.18 12.38 -16.93
C VAL A 313 -10.20 11.17 -17.85
N ASP A 314 -11.10 11.16 -18.80
CA ASP A 314 -11.28 10.08 -19.78
C ASP A 314 -11.05 10.57 -21.21
N GLY A 315 -11.13 9.67 -22.19
CA GLY A 315 -10.92 10.00 -23.59
C GLY A 315 -11.85 11.10 -24.13
N ARG A 316 -13.01 11.33 -23.51
CA ARG A 316 -13.92 12.43 -23.88
C ARG A 316 -13.38 13.76 -23.41
N VAL A 317 -12.87 13.82 -22.17
CA VAL A 317 -12.21 15.01 -21.62
C VAL A 317 -10.99 15.38 -22.42
N LEU A 318 -10.19 14.39 -22.87
CA LEU A 318 -9.02 14.66 -23.74
C LEU A 318 -9.43 15.35 -25.04
N ILE A 319 -10.46 14.86 -25.71
CA ILE A 319 -10.98 15.44 -26.98
C ILE A 319 -11.54 16.84 -26.73
N GLU A 320 -12.40 17.00 -25.72
CA GLU A 320 -13.06 18.27 -25.41
C GLU A 320 -12.07 19.42 -25.14
N HIS A 321 -10.95 19.08 -24.48
CA HIS A 321 -9.92 20.07 -24.11
C HIS A 321 -8.70 20.08 -25.06
N GLY A 322 -8.69 19.30 -26.13
CA GLY A 322 -7.57 19.22 -27.08
C GLY A 322 -6.26 18.75 -26.45
N LEU A 323 -6.33 17.84 -25.45
CA LEU A 323 -5.18 17.35 -24.71
C LEU A 323 -4.52 16.19 -25.44
N ALA A 324 -3.18 16.13 -25.38
CA ALA A 324 -2.44 15.00 -25.91
C ALA A 324 -2.65 13.75 -25.02
N GLY A 325 -2.68 12.58 -25.65
CA GLY A 325 -2.74 11.30 -24.95
C GLY A 325 -1.37 10.85 -24.43
N LYS A 326 -1.37 9.86 -23.52
CA LYS A 326 -0.15 9.19 -23.07
C LYS A 326 0.71 8.75 -24.28
N PRO A 327 2.02 8.99 -24.30
CA PRO A 327 2.92 9.32 -23.16
C PRO A 327 3.02 10.81 -22.82
N ALA A 328 2.24 11.71 -23.38
CA ALA A 328 2.20 13.10 -22.92
C ALA A 328 1.55 13.18 -21.51
N PRO A 329 2.00 14.10 -20.64
CA PRO A 329 1.52 14.20 -19.26
C PRO A 329 0.15 14.85 -19.10
N ASP A 330 -0.43 15.39 -20.19
CA ASP A 330 -1.59 16.26 -20.22
C ASP A 330 -2.80 15.72 -19.44
N SER A 331 -3.10 14.43 -19.60
CA SER A 331 -4.21 13.77 -18.91
C SER A 331 -4.05 13.76 -17.38
N PHE A 332 -2.86 13.46 -16.89
CA PHE A 332 -2.56 13.50 -15.46
C PHE A 332 -2.49 14.92 -14.91
N LEU A 333 -1.91 15.86 -15.65
CA LEU A 333 -1.89 17.27 -15.29
C LEU A 333 -3.32 17.82 -15.19
N LYS A 334 -4.20 17.46 -16.14
CA LYS A 334 -5.62 17.84 -16.09
C LYS A 334 -6.34 17.27 -14.87
N ALA A 335 -6.04 16.04 -14.49
CA ALA A 335 -6.60 15.44 -13.28
C ALA A 335 -6.13 16.16 -12.01
N ALA A 336 -4.86 16.54 -11.93
CA ALA A 336 -4.33 17.33 -10.82
C ALA A 336 -5.00 18.71 -10.74
N GLU A 337 -5.18 19.39 -11.89
CA GLU A 337 -5.92 20.66 -12.00
C GLU A 337 -7.36 20.50 -11.48
N MET A 338 -8.10 19.49 -11.94
CA MET A 338 -9.49 19.24 -11.51
C MET A 338 -9.64 18.97 -10.02
N LEU A 339 -8.59 18.39 -9.40
CA LEU A 339 -8.55 18.13 -7.97
C LEU A 339 -8.03 19.33 -7.17
N ASP A 340 -7.60 20.41 -7.80
CA ASP A 340 -6.93 21.56 -7.16
C ASP A 340 -5.73 21.09 -6.31
N VAL A 341 -4.77 20.39 -6.96
CA VAL A 341 -3.54 19.91 -6.35
C VAL A 341 -2.36 20.12 -7.28
N ILE A 342 -1.15 20.24 -6.70
CA ILE A 342 0.07 20.36 -7.52
C ILE A 342 0.65 18.98 -7.86
N PRO A 343 1.27 18.80 -9.04
CA PRO A 343 1.86 17.53 -9.45
C PRO A 343 2.86 16.95 -8.43
N GLN A 344 3.72 17.79 -7.83
CA GLN A 344 4.74 17.37 -6.86
C GLN A 344 4.15 16.78 -5.57
N ARG A 345 2.88 17.06 -5.26
CA ARG A 345 2.14 16.47 -4.15
C ARG A 345 1.10 15.45 -4.61
N SER A 346 1.25 14.94 -5.83
CA SER A 346 0.38 13.93 -6.41
C SER A 346 1.16 12.67 -6.79
N VAL A 347 0.50 11.54 -6.70
CA VAL A 347 1.03 10.22 -7.07
C VAL A 347 0.34 9.75 -8.34
N VAL A 348 1.10 9.25 -9.31
CA VAL A 348 0.57 8.58 -10.51
C VAL A 348 0.72 7.09 -10.36
N ILE A 349 -0.33 6.31 -10.72
CA ILE A 349 -0.31 4.84 -10.71
C ILE A 349 -0.73 4.30 -12.08
N GLU A 350 0.11 3.44 -12.65
CA GLU A 350 0.01 2.98 -14.04
C GLU A 350 0.56 1.57 -14.26
N ASP A 351 0.01 0.81 -15.22
CA ASP A 351 0.51 -0.52 -15.62
C ASP A 351 1.17 -0.53 -17.00
N ALA A 352 0.96 0.52 -17.81
CA ALA A 352 1.48 0.66 -19.17
C ALA A 352 2.71 1.57 -19.24
N ILE A 353 3.65 1.26 -20.12
CA ILE A 353 4.87 2.04 -20.36
C ILE A 353 4.54 3.50 -20.68
N ALA A 354 3.63 3.72 -21.65
CA ALA A 354 3.26 5.07 -22.07
C ALA A 354 2.66 5.92 -20.94
N GLY A 355 1.95 5.30 -20.00
CA GLY A 355 1.40 6.01 -18.86
C GLY A 355 2.42 6.29 -17.78
N VAL A 356 3.37 5.39 -17.53
CA VAL A 356 4.53 5.65 -16.64
C VAL A 356 5.36 6.80 -17.19
N GLU A 357 5.65 6.82 -18.50
CA GLU A 357 6.35 7.93 -19.15
C GLU A 357 5.60 9.26 -18.99
N ALA A 358 4.27 9.25 -19.14
CA ALA A 358 3.42 10.43 -18.91
C ALA A 358 3.52 10.92 -17.44
N GLY A 359 3.48 10.00 -16.48
CA GLY A 359 3.68 10.33 -15.07
C GLY A 359 5.05 10.95 -14.79
N ALA A 360 6.11 10.35 -15.31
CA ALA A 360 7.48 10.84 -15.16
C ALA A 360 7.66 12.23 -15.82
N ALA A 361 7.12 12.44 -17.02
CA ALA A 361 7.21 13.70 -17.75
C ALA A 361 6.43 14.85 -17.06
N GLY A 362 5.38 14.53 -16.30
CA GLY A 362 4.50 15.51 -15.65
C GLY A 362 5.07 16.10 -14.35
N GLY A 363 6.23 15.65 -13.86
CA GLY A 363 6.84 16.14 -12.64
C GLY A 363 6.05 15.79 -11.38
N PHE A 364 5.38 14.65 -11.37
CA PHE A 364 4.64 14.14 -10.21
C PHE A 364 5.58 13.71 -9.08
N GLY A 365 5.09 13.84 -7.84
CA GLY A 365 5.89 13.57 -6.64
C GLY A 365 6.24 12.08 -6.45
N LEU A 366 5.51 11.17 -7.11
CA LEU A 366 5.77 9.73 -7.12
C LEU A 366 5.06 9.08 -8.31
N VAL A 367 5.76 8.20 -9.01
CA VAL A 367 5.20 7.38 -10.09
C VAL A 367 5.31 5.90 -9.70
N ILE A 368 4.18 5.22 -9.62
CA ILE A 368 4.10 3.81 -9.24
C ILE A 368 3.69 2.97 -10.45
N GLY A 369 4.54 2.04 -10.85
CA GLY A 369 4.22 1.02 -11.83
C GLY A 369 3.45 -0.15 -11.20
N VAL A 370 2.46 -0.69 -11.91
CA VAL A 370 1.74 -1.92 -11.52
C VAL A 370 2.12 -3.03 -12.49
N ASP A 371 2.93 -3.98 -12.04
CA ASP A 371 3.35 -5.11 -12.87
C ASP A 371 2.27 -6.19 -12.91
N ARG A 372 1.46 -6.19 -13.95
CA ARG A 372 0.47 -7.24 -14.27
C ARG A 372 0.99 -8.28 -15.28
N LYS A 373 2.08 -7.98 -15.96
CA LYS A 373 2.52 -8.71 -17.17
C LYS A 373 3.96 -9.25 -17.06
N GLY A 374 4.60 -9.14 -15.88
CA GLY A 374 6.01 -9.50 -15.69
C GLY A 374 6.99 -8.49 -16.30
N ASN A 375 6.62 -7.22 -16.38
CA ASN A 375 7.36 -6.14 -17.04
C ASN A 375 7.92 -5.09 -16.06
N ALA A 376 8.16 -5.46 -14.79
CA ALA A 376 8.65 -4.56 -13.75
C ALA A 376 9.90 -3.75 -14.15
N GLN A 377 10.84 -4.40 -14.84
CA GLN A 377 12.08 -3.71 -15.26
C GLN A 377 11.83 -2.64 -16.32
N GLU A 378 10.90 -2.88 -17.24
CA GLU A 378 10.55 -1.92 -18.28
C GLU A 378 9.79 -0.72 -17.68
N LEU A 379 8.83 -0.96 -16.77
CA LEU A 379 8.14 0.11 -16.04
C LEU A 379 9.14 0.99 -15.27
N LYS A 380 10.15 0.39 -14.62
CA LYS A 380 11.23 1.15 -13.98
C LYS A 380 12.06 1.95 -14.96
N ALA A 381 12.45 1.35 -16.07
CA ALA A 381 13.25 2.04 -17.10
C ALA A 381 12.49 3.22 -17.74
N SER A 382 11.15 3.16 -17.74
CA SER A 382 10.26 4.22 -18.25
C SER A 382 9.96 5.32 -17.23
N GLY A 383 10.48 5.23 -15.99
CA GLY A 383 10.38 6.29 -15.00
C GLY A 383 9.50 5.97 -13.78
N ALA A 384 9.10 4.71 -13.56
CA ALA A 384 8.45 4.34 -12.31
C ALA A 384 9.46 4.34 -11.15
N ASP A 385 9.19 5.12 -10.10
CA ASP A 385 9.98 5.14 -8.87
C ASP A 385 9.88 3.80 -8.14
N ILE A 386 8.69 3.21 -8.14
CA ILE A 386 8.37 1.95 -7.47
C ILE A 386 7.50 1.10 -8.39
N VAL A 387 7.69 -0.21 -8.33
CA VAL A 387 6.84 -1.18 -9.01
C VAL A 387 6.24 -2.15 -8.00
N VAL A 388 4.93 -2.34 -8.09
CA VAL A 388 4.15 -3.27 -7.27
C VAL A 388 3.40 -4.26 -8.16
N THR A 389 3.02 -5.41 -7.62
CA THR A 389 2.16 -6.38 -8.32
C THR A 389 0.69 -6.23 -7.93
N ASP A 390 0.40 -5.59 -6.80
CA ASP A 390 -0.96 -5.31 -6.33
C ASP A 390 -0.98 -4.06 -5.43
N LEU A 391 -2.00 -3.18 -5.60
CA LEU A 391 -2.11 -1.94 -4.83
C LEU A 391 -2.38 -2.16 -3.33
N GLY A 392 -2.88 -3.32 -2.93
CA GLY A 392 -3.00 -3.70 -1.52
C GLY A 392 -1.66 -3.71 -0.78
N GLN A 393 -0.55 -3.89 -1.50
CA GLN A 393 0.81 -3.77 -0.94
C GLN A 393 1.10 -2.37 -0.40
N LEU A 394 0.53 -1.33 -1.00
CA LEU A 394 0.68 0.07 -0.59
C LEU A 394 0.00 0.39 0.74
N ILE A 395 -1.06 -0.35 1.10
CA ILE A 395 -1.76 -0.20 2.37
C ILE A 395 -0.91 -0.71 3.53
N ASN A 396 -0.21 -1.83 3.32
CA ASN A 396 0.44 -2.61 4.37
C ASN A 396 1.94 -2.29 4.56
N GLY A 397 2.50 -1.34 3.80
CA GLY A 397 3.89 -0.92 3.94
C GLY A 397 4.94 -1.99 3.59
N PHE A 398 4.64 -2.95 2.71
CA PHE A 398 5.55 -4.03 2.30
C PHE A 398 6.67 -3.60 1.35
N PHE A 399 7.25 -2.41 1.52
CA PHE A 399 8.41 -2.04 0.70
C PHE A 399 9.70 -2.39 1.44
N ASN A 400 10.41 -3.42 0.96
CA ASN A 400 11.81 -3.59 1.28
C ASN A 400 12.57 -2.34 0.80
N ARG A 401 13.11 -1.55 1.72
CA ARG A 401 14.08 -0.50 1.44
C ARG A 401 15.39 -1.13 0.93
N ARG A 402 15.38 -1.69 -0.28
CA ARG A 402 16.61 -1.90 -1.05
C ARG A 402 16.83 -0.79 -2.08
N PHE A 403 16.06 0.29 -1.99
CA PHE A 403 16.24 1.46 -2.83
C PHE A 403 16.25 2.69 -1.94
N ASP A 404 17.43 3.03 -1.44
CA ASP A 404 17.75 4.33 -0.91
C ASP A 404 18.04 5.26 -2.11
N PRO A 405 17.26 6.33 -2.34
CA PRO A 405 17.58 7.28 -3.41
C PRO A 405 18.79 8.18 -3.08
N ALA A 406 19.55 7.90 -2.00
CA ALA A 406 20.73 8.64 -1.56
C ALA A 406 21.96 7.74 -1.39
N ALA A 407 22.09 6.63 -2.14
CA ALA A 407 23.34 5.86 -2.22
C ALA A 407 23.80 5.77 -3.68
#